data_918990b7fcffb2c2a8a10df6b0299183
#
_entry.id   918990b7fcffb2c2a8a10df6b0299183
#
_cell.length_a   1.000
_cell.length_b   1.000
_cell.length_c   1.000
_cell.angle_alpha   90.00
_cell.angle_beta   90.00
_cell.angle_gamma   90.00
#
_symmetry.space_group_name_H-M   'P 1'
#
loop_
_entity.id
_entity.type
_entity.pdbx_description
1 polymer ?
#
loop_
_entity_poly.entity_id
_entity_poly.type
_entity_poly.pdbx_seq_one_letter_code
_entity_poly.pdbx_strand_id
1 'polypeptide(L)'
;LEGVRLFTATAASPIAVGLGNESVLEVGLTVHRTYGVPLIPGSALKGLCRRGALRLKGEGKLADEQFRVLFGYSDESGRASAGYIVFWDAWYDPESVQGKPFHRDTITVHHADYYTSRGQAYPTDFDDPNPVPFLVVRPGARFLFALQAPDDGWGAFAQNLLQWCLQYLGVGAKTNAGYGYFTLDEGKVDTSPAKAAPSAKPIPVDTAADIWQNVVVSYNPGQRVLQVQRTNEGRSEGAFADPQRTQQLLSALPEAARQKLTQGKRRLLADVQIEVSGNRKLIVKITPRE
;
A
#
# COMPACT_ATOMS: atom_id res chain seq x y z
N LEU A 1 -13.65 -14.10 -14.07
CA LEU A 1 -13.14 -13.08 -13.14
C LEU A 1 -12.89 -11.82 -13.96
N GLU A 2 -13.71 -10.81 -13.82
CA GLU A 2 -13.52 -9.53 -14.51
C GLU A 2 -12.27 -8.82 -13.97
N GLY A 3 -11.52 -8.17 -14.86
CA GLY A 3 -10.35 -7.36 -14.51
C GLY A 3 -9.10 -8.13 -14.09
N VAL A 4 -9.04 -9.45 -14.29
CA VAL A 4 -7.85 -10.25 -14.00
C VAL A 4 -6.89 -10.24 -15.19
N ARG A 5 -5.60 -9.97 -14.89
CA ARG A 5 -4.49 -10.03 -15.84
C ARG A 5 -3.49 -11.07 -15.39
N LEU A 6 -3.10 -11.91 -16.33
CA LEU A 6 -2.15 -13.00 -16.12
C LEU A 6 -0.93 -12.81 -17.01
N PHE A 7 0.23 -13.13 -16.49
CA PHE A 7 1.45 -13.27 -17.30
C PHE A 7 2.42 -14.26 -16.65
N THR A 8 3.34 -14.79 -17.41
CA THR A 8 4.42 -15.63 -16.91
C THR A 8 5.75 -14.91 -17.00
N ALA A 9 6.64 -15.23 -16.08
CA ALA A 9 8.03 -14.79 -16.16
C ALA A 9 8.94 -15.87 -15.55
N THR A 10 10.14 -15.96 -16.12
CA THR A 10 11.14 -16.96 -15.77
C THR A 10 12.25 -16.31 -14.93
N ALA A 11 12.63 -16.94 -13.82
CA ALA A 11 13.71 -16.47 -12.96
C ALA A 11 15.03 -16.45 -13.73
N ALA A 12 15.59 -15.28 -13.93
CA ALA A 12 16.91 -15.07 -14.58
C ALA A 12 18.06 -15.29 -13.58
N SER A 13 17.77 -15.15 -12.29
CA SER A 13 18.72 -15.30 -11.19
C SER A 13 18.10 -16.07 -10.04
N PRO A 14 18.88 -16.55 -9.04
CA PRO A 14 18.33 -17.19 -7.86
C PRO A 14 17.34 -16.28 -7.13
N ILE A 15 16.26 -16.86 -6.58
CA ILE A 15 15.23 -16.08 -5.86
C ILE A 15 15.25 -16.47 -4.39
N ALA A 16 15.27 -15.46 -3.52
CA ALA A 16 15.24 -15.61 -2.07
C ALA A 16 14.13 -14.75 -1.48
N VAL A 17 12.95 -15.34 -1.23
CA VAL A 17 11.80 -14.66 -0.62
C VAL A 17 11.55 -15.23 0.76
N GLY A 18 11.51 -14.36 1.78
CA GLY A 18 11.23 -14.75 3.15
C GLY A 18 12.45 -15.15 3.98
N LEU A 19 13.66 -14.73 3.61
CA LEU A 19 14.88 -15.03 4.37
C LEU A 19 14.86 -14.56 5.83
N GLY A 20 14.07 -13.52 6.15
CA GLY A 20 13.92 -12.99 7.50
C GLY A 20 12.76 -13.59 8.29
N ASN A 21 12.02 -14.56 7.74
CA ASN A 21 10.94 -15.20 8.46
C ASN A 21 11.48 -16.20 9.49
N GLU A 22 10.73 -16.35 10.59
CA GLU A 22 11.00 -17.44 11.53
C GLU A 22 10.92 -18.78 10.81
N SER A 23 11.96 -19.60 10.99
CA SER A 23 12.08 -20.90 10.35
C SER A 23 12.75 -21.89 11.29
N VAL A 24 12.41 -23.17 11.16
CA VAL A 24 13.13 -24.27 11.82
C VAL A 24 14.54 -24.47 11.24
N LEU A 25 14.78 -23.94 10.05
CA LEU A 25 16.10 -23.79 9.46
C LEU A 25 16.64 -22.41 9.84
N GLU A 26 17.93 -22.26 9.95
CA GLU A 26 18.59 -20.99 10.31
C GLU A 26 18.20 -19.83 9.39
N VAL A 27 17.96 -20.12 8.11
CA VAL A 27 17.49 -19.17 7.11
C VAL A 27 16.25 -19.71 6.43
N GLY A 28 15.15 -18.96 6.50
CA GLY A 28 13.85 -19.34 5.93
C GLY A 28 13.76 -19.11 4.43
N LEU A 29 12.80 -19.77 3.79
CA LEU A 29 12.35 -19.53 2.43
C LEU A 29 10.83 -19.67 2.37
N THR A 30 10.16 -18.74 1.68
CA THR A 30 8.70 -18.83 1.50
C THR A 30 8.35 -19.94 0.53
N VAL A 31 7.59 -20.92 1.02
CA VAL A 31 7.07 -22.05 0.23
C VAL A 31 5.58 -22.19 0.45
N HIS A 32 4.89 -22.76 -0.52
CA HIS A 32 3.48 -23.12 -0.33
C HIS A 32 3.36 -24.22 0.72
N ARG A 33 2.54 -23.97 1.75
CA ARG A 33 2.46 -24.83 2.94
C ARG A 33 2.10 -26.28 2.63
N THR A 34 1.16 -26.50 1.70
CA THR A 34 0.67 -27.84 1.37
C THR A 34 1.57 -28.57 0.39
N TYR A 35 2.07 -27.88 -0.63
CA TYR A 35 2.79 -28.50 -1.74
C TYR A 35 4.32 -28.44 -1.60
N GLY A 36 4.84 -27.60 -0.70
CA GLY A 36 6.27 -27.44 -0.52
C GLY A 36 6.99 -26.86 -1.73
N VAL A 37 6.27 -26.21 -2.65
CA VAL A 37 6.82 -25.56 -3.84
C VAL A 37 7.12 -24.08 -3.59
N PRO A 38 7.98 -23.45 -4.40
CA PRO A 38 8.23 -22.01 -4.29
C PRO A 38 6.95 -21.21 -4.45
N LEU A 39 6.82 -20.14 -3.65
CA LEU A 39 5.72 -19.21 -3.72
C LEU A 39 6.27 -17.78 -3.54
N ILE A 40 5.79 -16.84 -4.35
CA ILE A 40 6.07 -15.42 -4.14
C ILE A 40 4.79 -14.76 -3.65
N PRO A 41 4.72 -14.35 -2.37
CA PRO A 41 3.50 -13.74 -1.82
C PRO A 41 3.10 -12.46 -2.55
N GLY A 42 1.80 -12.25 -2.75
CA GLY A 42 1.25 -11.04 -3.34
C GLY A 42 1.64 -9.78 -2.57
N SER A 43 1.83 -9.89 -1.25
CA SER A 43 2.37 -8.81 -0.42
C SER A 43 3.80 -8.40 -0.80
N ALA A 44 4.65 -9.35 -1.19
CA ALA A 44 6.00 -9.08 -1.68
C ALA A 44 5.95 -8.39 -3.05
N LEU A 45 5.05 -8.84 -3.94
CA LEU A 45 4.82 -8.21 -5.25
C LEU A 45 4.26 -6.79 -5.11
N LYS A 46 3.29 -6.57 -4.23
CA LYS A 46 2.78 -5.24 -3.91
C LYS A 46 3.89 -4.32 -3.38
N GLY A 47 4.71 -4.83 -2.46
CA GLY A 47 5.86 -4.08 -1.92
C GLY A 47 6.88 -3.72 -2.98
N LEU A 48 7.18 -4.63 -3.90
CA LEU A 48 8.06 -4.41 -5.05
C LEU A 48 7.50 -3.31 -5.97
N CYS A 49 6.24 -3.41 -6.38
CA CYS A 49 5.58 -2.40 -7.19
C CYS A 49 5.53 -1.04 -6.51
N ARG A 50 5.27 -1.02 -5.19
CA ARG A 50 5.28 0.22 -4.41
C ARG A 50 6.65 0.89 -4.43
N ARG A 51 7.73 0.13 -4.34
CA ARG A 51 9.12 0.64 -4.47
C ARG A 51 9.37 1.24 -5.86
N GLY A 52 8.92 0.57 -6.92
CA GLY A 52 9.00 1.08 -8.29
C GLY A 52 8.18 2.35 -8.51
N ALA A 53 6.96 2.37 -8.02
CA ALA A 53 6.07 3.54 -8.09
C ALA A 53 6.62 4.76 -7.33
N LEU A 54 7.30 4.56 -6.20
CA LEU A 54 7.97 5.64 -5.47
C LEU A 54 9.11 6.26 -6.29
N ARG A 55 9.83 5.49 -7.10
CA ARG A 55 10.83 6.04 -8.02
C ARG A 55 10.16 6.89 -9.11
N LEU A 56 9.08 6.38 -9.73
CA LEU A 56 8.31 7.14 -10.74
C LEU A 56 7.74 8.44 -10.14
N LYS A 57 7.28 8.41 -8.89
CA LYS A 57 6.82 9.59 -8.18
C LYS A 57 7.96 10.60 -7.96
N GLY A 58 9.13 10.13 -7.51
CA GLY A 58 10.32 10.98 -7.35
C GLY A 58 10.80 11.62 -8.65
N GLU A 59 10.53 10.98 -9.79
CA GLU A 59 10.82 11.49 -11.15
C GLU A 59 9.69 12.36 -11.73
N GLY A 60 8.61 12.62 -10.98
CA GLY A 60 7.45 13.38 -11.45
C GLY A 60 6.57 12.65 -12.48
N LYS A 61 6.78 11.33 -12.67
CA LYS A 61 6.04 10.51 -13.64
C LYS A 61 4.77 9.86 -13.07
N LEU A 62 4.55 9.95 -11.77
CA LEU A 62 3.39 9.41 -11.06
C LEU A 62 2.91 10.42 -10.02
N ALA A 63 1.65 10.84 -10.11
CA ALA A 63 1.04 11.75 -9.15
C ALA A 63 0.67 11.05 -7.84
N ASP A 64 0.51 11.82 -6.76
CA ASP A 64 0.15 11.30 -5.43
C ASP A 64 -1.19 10.56 -5.42
N GLU A 65 -2.18 11.12 -6.13
CA GLU A 65 -3.50 10.50 -6.27
C GLU A 65 -3.41 9.15 -6.98
N GLN A 66 -2.60 9.05 -8.04
CA GLN A 66 -2.38 7.81 -8.77
C GLN A 66 -1.67 6.76 -7.91
N PHE A 67 -0.70 7.18 -7.09
CA PHE A 67 -0.05 6.29 -6.14
C PHE A 67 -1.02 5.76 -5.08
N ARG A 68 -1.93 6.62 -4.57
CA ARG A 68 -2.99 6.22 -3.62
C ARG A 68 -3.99 5.24 -4.24
N VAL A 69 -4.34 5.43 -5.51
CA VAL A 69 -5.19 4.48 -6.25
C VAL A 69 -4.56 3.10 -6.32
N LEU A 70 -3.26 3.02 -6.63
CA LEU A 70 -2.56 1.73 -6.75
C LEU A 70 -2.45 1.00 -5.41
N PHE A 71 -2.03 1.68 -4.35
CA PHE A 71 -1.58 1.03 -3.12
C PHE A 71 -2.44 1.32 -1.90
N GLY A 72 -3.39 2.24 -2.02
CA GLY A 72 -4.14 2.76 -0.88
C GLY A 72 -3.36 3.80 -0.08
N TYR A 73 -3.99 4.30 0.96
CA TYR A 73 -3.38 5.23 1.89
C TYR A 73 -3.94 5.07 3.31
N SER A 74 -3.19 5.53 4.28
CA SER A 74 -3.67 5.84 5.62
C SER A 74 -3.03 7.14 6.07
N ASP A 75 -3.77 7.99 6.77
CA ASP A 75 -3.28 9.25 7.31
C ASP A 75 -3.34 9.28 8.84
N GLU A 76 -2.70 10.28 9.44
CA GLU A 76 -2.66 10.47 10.89
C GLU A 76 -4.04 10.74 11.51
N SER A 77 -5.02 11.17 10.71
CA SER A 77 -6.40 11.36 11.14
C SER A 77 -7.19 10.04 11.23
N GLY A 78 -6.58 8.92 10.85
CA GLY A 78 -7.20 7.59 10.83
C GLY A 78 -8.06 7.32 9.60
N ARG A 79 -8.00 8.18 8.56
CA ARG A 79 -8.61 7.87 7.27
C ARG A 79 -7.72 6.90 6.52
N ALA A 80 -8.33 5.86 5.97
CA ALA A 80 -7.61 4.86 5.19
C ALA A 80 -8.48 4.40 4.02
N SER A 81 -7.83 4.06 2.90
CA SER A 81 -8.45 3.42 1.77
C SER A 81 -7.57 2.29 1.26
N ALA A 82 -8.16 1.17 0.89
CA ALA A 82 -7.45 0.12 0.20
C ALA A 82 -7.04 0.58 -1.21
N GLY A 83 -5.94 0.03 -1.72
CA GLY A 83 -5.58 0.22 -3.13
C GLY A 83 -6.51 -0.56 -4.05
N TYR A 84 -6.63 -0.11 -5.29
CA TYR A 84 -7.49 -0.73 -6.30
C TYR A 84 -6.92 -2.03 -6.86
N ILE A 85 -5.60 -2.19 -6.82
CA ILE A 85 -4.96 -3.34 -7.40
C ILE A 85 -4.82 -4.45 -6.36
N VAL A 86 -5.32 -5.63 -6.70
CA VAL A 86 -5.10 -6.85 -5.93
C VAL A 86 -3.90 -7.58 -6.55
N PHE A 87 -2.89 -7.82 -5.74
CA PHE A 87 -1.72 -8.61 -6.09
C PHE A 87 -1.91 -10.00 -5.51
N TRP A 88 -2.12 -10.98 -6.37
CA TRP A 88 -2.20 -12.39 -5.98
C TRP A 88 -0.82 -12.98 -5.78
N ASP A 89 -0.73 -14.07 -5.05
CA ASP A 89 0.51 -14.84 -4.94
C ASP A 89 0.93 -15.36 -6.32
N ALA A 90 2.23 -15.30 -6.63
CA ALA A 90 2.73 -15.89 -7.86
C ALA A 90 3.05 -17.36 -7.66
N TRP A 91 2.51 -18.17 -8.56
CA TRP A 91 2.57 -19.62 -8.48
C TRP A 91 3.69 -20.18 -9.33
N TYR A 92 4.47 -21.05 -8.74
CA TYR A 92 5.52 -21.80 -9.42
C TYR A 92 4.93 -22.78 -10.44
N ASP A 93 5.51 -22.81 -11.63
CA ASP A 93 5.22 -23.80 -12.66
C ASP A 93 6.12 -25.04 -12.47
N PRO A 94 5.55 -26.20 -12.06
CA PRO A 94 6.34 -27.39 -11.75
C PRO A 94 7.10 -27.97 -12.96
N GLU A 95 6.65 -27.67 -14.19
CA GLU A 95 7.26 -28.20 -15.43
C GLU A 95 8.42 -27.32 -15.90
N SER A 96 8.64 -26.16 -15.30
CA SER A 96 9.63 -25.17 -15.76
C SER A 96 11.07 -25.58 -15.48
N VAL A 97 11.32 -26.39 -14.45
CA VAL A 97 12.66 -26.83 -14.05
C VAL A 97 12.68 -28.34 -13.86
N GLN A 98 13.62 -29.02 -14.52
CA GLN A 98 13.81 -30.46 -14.27
C GLN A 98 14.35 -30.72 -12.86
N GLY A 99 13.69 -31.60 -12.11
CA GLY A 99 14.05 -31.95 -10.74
C GLY A 99 13.53 -30.97 -9.70
N LYS A 100 14.31 -30.74 -8.65
CA LYS A 100 13.89 -29.89 -7.52
C LYS A 100 14.03 -28.40 -7.86
N PRO A 101 13.03 -27.57 -7.54
CA PRO A 101 13.09 -26.13 -7.80
C PRO A 101 14.06 -25.37 -6.88
N PHE A 102 14.58 -26.04 -5.85
CA PHE A 102 15.44 -25.44 -4.84
C PHE A 102 16.91 -25.78 -5.09
N HIS A 103 17.77 -24.84 -4.69
CA HIS A 103 19.21 -24.95 -4.72
C HIS A 103 19.78 -24.42 -3.39
N ARG A 104 20.87 -25.02 -2.92
CA ARG A 104 21.59 -24.53 -1.76
C ARG A 104 22.62 -23.48 -2.19
N ASP A 105 22.58 -22.37 -1.52
CA ASP A 105 23.56 -21.29 -1.65
C ASP A 105 24.16 -20.97 -0.29
N THR A 106 25.18 -20.12 -0.22
CA THR A 106 25.90 -19.86 1.01
C THR A 106 26.08 -18.36 1.22
N ILE A 107 25.80 -17.91 2.43
CA ILE A 107 26.17 -16.57 2.90
C ILE A 107 27.37 -16.73 3.81
N THR A 108 28.41 -15.98 3.54
CA THR A 108 29.60 -15.99 4.41
C THR A 108 29.75 -14.64 5.10
N VAL A 109 29.67 -14.66 6.41
CA VAL A 109 29.97 -13.47 7.24
C VAL A 109 31.48 -13.49 7.53
N HIS A 110 32.19 -12.49 7.04
CA HIS A 110 33.64 -12.42 7.19
C HIS A 110 34.10 -11.76 8.50
N HIS A 111 33.27 -10.86 9.07
CA HIS A 111 33.65 -10.06 10.25
C HIS A 111 32.51 -10.11 11.28
N ALA A 112 32.24 -11.30 11.83
CA ALA A 112 31.11 -11.50 12.76
C ALA A 112 31.22 -10.61 14.00
N ASP A 113 32.43 -10.48 14.57
CA ASP A 113 32.67 -9.68 15.76
C ASP A 113 32.50 -8.18 15.54
N TYR A 114 32.82 -7.68 14.35
CA TYR A 114 32.54 -6.29 13.98
C TYR A 114 31.02 -6.00 14.00
N TYR A 115 30.21 -6.89 13.43
CA TYR A 115 28.76 -6.70 13.38
C TYR A 115 28.09 -6.91 14.74
N THR A 116 28.49 -7.91 15.50
CA THR A 116 27.90 -8.21 16.82
C THR A 116 28.28 -7.16 17.88
N SER A 117 29.50 -6.61 17.82
CA SER A 117 29.95 -5.53 18.69
C SER A 117 29.45 -4.13 18.25
N ARG A 118 28.64 -4.03 17.17
CA ARG A 118 28.21 -2.75 16.59
C ARG A 118 29.37 -1.84 16.20
N GLY A 119 30.44 -2.42 15.66
CA GLY A 119 31.61 -1.70 15.17
C GLY A 119 32.69 -1.40 16.24
N GLN A 120 32.58 -1.95 17.43
CA GLN A 120 33.61 -1.79 18.48
C GLN A 120 34.84 -2.69 18.24
N ALA A 121 34.63 -3.89 17.70
CA ALA A 121 35.71 -4.74 17.22
C ALA A 121 36.06 -4.34 15.78
N TYR A 122 37.31 -4.04 15.50
CA TYR A 122 37.73 -3.72 14.13
C TYR A 122 37.84 -5.00 13.29
N PRO A 123 37.34 -4.94 12.00
CA PRO A 123 37.48 -6.07 11.10
C PRO A 123 38.97 -6.28 10.76
N THR A 124 39.39 -7.54 10.73
CA THR A 124 40.79 -7.92 10.40
C THR A 124 40.79 -8.99 9.31
N ASP A 125 41.92 -9.10 8.59
CA ASP A 125 42.13 -10.16 7.59
C ASP A 125 42.27 -11.55 8.21
N PHE A 126 42.36 -11.64 9.54
CA PHE A 126 42.45 -12.89 10.31
C PHE A 126 41.10 -13.37 10.85
N ASP A 127 40.03 -12.65 10.59
CA ASP A 127 38.69 -13.04 11.03
C ASP A 127 38.24 -14.30 10.27
N ASP A 128 37.80 -15.33 11.00
CA ASP A 128 37.35 -16.57 10.41
C ASP A 128 35.98 -16.37 9.71
N PRO A 129 35.85 -16.72 8.42
CA PRO A 129 34.59 -16.64 7.72
C PRO A 129 33.63 -17.73 8.23
N ASN A 130 32.37 -17.34 8.53
CA ASN A 130 31.32 -18.26 8.94
C ASN A 130 30.35 -18.51 7.79
N PRO A 131 30.45 -19.62 7.03
CA PRO A 131 29.56 -19.95 5.93
C PRO A 131 28.23 -20.52 6.45
N VAL A 132 27.14 -19.78 6.19
CA VAL A 132 25.77 -20.19 6.51
C VAL A 132 25.07 -20.66 5.22
N PRO A 133 24.70 -21.94 5.09
CA PRO A 133 23.95 -22.43 3.95
C PRO A 133 22.49 -22.01 4.03
N PHE A 134 21.91 -21.65 2.89
CA PHE A 134 20.49 -21.33 2.78
C PHE A 134 19.90 -21.82 1.45
N LEU A 135 18.56 -21.94 1.40
CA LEU A 135 17.86 -22.36 0.19
C LEU A 135 17.45 -21.14 -0.65
N VAL A 136 17.55 -21.31 -1.95
CA VAL A 136 17.03 -20.36 -2.95
C VAL A 136 16.25 -21.10 -4.02
N VAL A 137 15.37 -20.42 -4.73
CA VAL A 137 14.74 -20.94 -5.93
C VAL A 137 15.75 -20.83 -7.08
N ARG A 138 15.83 -21.87 -7.89
CA ARG A 138 16.80 -21.95 -9.01
C ARG A 138 16.47 -20.98 -10.12
N PRO A 139 17.46 -20.43 -10.82
CA PRO A 139 17.27 -19.81 -12.13
C PRO A 139 16.55 -20.78 -13.09
N GLY A 140 15.74 -20.26 -14.00
CA GLY A 140 14.92 -21.04 -14.90
C GLY A 140 13.54 -21.41 -14.35
N ALA A 141 13.30 -21.23 -13.05
CA ALA A 141 11.97 -21.42 -12.45
C ALA A 141 10.98 -20.41 -13.01
N ARG A 142 9.89 -20.87 -13.64
CA ARG A 142 8.83 -20.02 -14.18
C ARG A 142 7.72 -19.85 -13.16
N PHE A 143 7.15 -18.65 -13.12
CA PHE A 143 6.03 -18.30 -12.25
C PHE A 143 4.89 -17.69 -13.06
N LEU A 144 3.67 -18.04 -12.66
CA LEU A 144 2.43 -17.39 -13.09
C LEU A 144 2.12 -16.25 -12.12
N PHE A 145 2.05 -15.04 -12.66
CA PHE A 145 1.67 -13.83 -11.94
C PHE A 145 0.23 -13.46 -12.27
N ALA A 146 -0.52 -13.03 -11.26
CA ALA A 146 -1.89 -12.59 -11.39
C ALA A 146 -2.11 -11.26 -10.70
N LEU A 147 -2.80 -10.33 -11.38
CA LEU A 147 -3.24 -9.05 -10.87
C LEU A 147 -4.72 -8.90 -11.14
N GLN A 148 -5.44 -8.22 -10.24
CA GLN A 148 -6.82 -7.84 -10.51
C GLN A 148 -6.98 -6.34 -10.32
N ALA A 149 -7.65 -5.69 -11.26
CA ALA A 149 -7.91 -4.27 -11.28
C ALA A 149 -9.38 -4.00 -11.63
N PRO A 150 -9.96 -2.88 -11.18
CA PRO A 150 -11.35 -2.54 -11.49
C PRO A 150 -11.57 -2.13 -12.96
N ASP A 151 -10.52 -1.70 -13.65
CA ASP A 151 -10.54 -1.35 -15.07
C ASP A 151 -9.25 -1.75 -15.79
N ASP A 152 -9.32 -1.78 -17.12
CA ASP A 152 -8.22 -2.21 -17.97
C ASP A 152 -7.03 -1.26 -17.96
N GLY A 153 -7.25 0.04 -17.82
CA GLY A 153 -6.18 1.04 -17.81
C GLY A 153 -5.26 0.88 -16.61
N TRP A 154 -5.86 0.78 -15.41
CA TRP A 154 -5.12 0.53 -14.17
C TRP A 154 -4.49 -0.87 -14.14
N GLY A 155 -5.20 -1.86 -14.69
CA GLY A 155 -4.68 -3.22 -14.80
C GLY A 155 -3.45 -3.30 -15.69
N ALA A 156 -3.48 -2.66 -16.87
CA ALA A 156 -2.34 -2.61 -17.79
C ALA A 156 -1.15 -1.86 -17.18
N PHE A 157 -1.41 -0.71 -16.53
CA PHE A 157 -0.37 0.05 -15.86
C PHE A 157 0.29 -0.77 -14.73
N ALA A 158 -0.50 -1.41 -13.87
CA ALA A 158 0.01 -2.21 -12.75
C ALA A 158 0.81 -3.44 -13.25
N GLN A 159 0.36 -4.09 -14.33
CA GLN A 159 1.07 -5.19 -14.95
C GLN A 159 2.43 -4.74 -15.51
N ASN A 160 2.46 -3.66 -16.29
CA ASN A 160 3.69 -3.12 -16.84
C ASN A 160 4.67 -2.68 -15.74
N LEU A 161 4.16 -2.06 -14.68
CA LEU A 161 4.96 -1.69 -13.52
C LEU A 161 5.57 -2.92 -12.82
N LEU A 162 4.77 -3.98 -12.60
CA LEU A 162 5.26 -5.21 -11.98
C LEU A 162 6.32 -5.88 -12.85
N GLN A 163 6.07 -6.01 -14.16
CA GLN A 163 7.00 -6.58 -15.12
C GLN A 163 8.33 -5.83 -15.13
N TRP A 164 8.29 -4.49 -15.20
CA TRP A 164 9.47 -3.66 -15.10
C TRP A 164 10.21 -3.86 -13.76
N CYS A 165 9.47 -3.91 -12.65
CA CYS A 165 10.07 -4.13 -11.33
C CYS A 165 10.73 -5.51 -11.21
N LEU A 166 10.14 -6.55 -11.77
CA LEU A 166 10.71 -7.91 -11.79
C LEU A 166 12.02 -7.96 -12.60
N GLN A 167 12.10 -7.22 -13.71
CA GLN A 167 13.29 -7.17 -14.55
C GLN A 167 14.43 -6.33 -13.96
N TYR A 168 14.12 -5.18 -13.34
CA TYR A 168 15.12 -4.15 -13.02
C TYR A 168 15.33 -3.90 -11.52
N LEU A 169 14.39 -4.30 -10.66
CA LEU A 169 14.52 -4.10 -9.22
C LEU A 169 14.71 -5.42 -8.45
N GLY A 170 14.23 -6.53 -9.00
CA GLY A 170 14.24 -7.83 -8.36
C GLY A 170 13.30 -7.97 -7.17
N VAL A 171 12.74 -9.16 -6.97
CA VAL A 171 11.84 -9.50 -5.86
C VAL A 171 12.57 -10.27 -4.76
N GLY A 172 12.18 -10.01 -3.51
CA GLY A 172 12.72 -10.71 -2.34
C GLY A 172 13.98 -10.06 -1.79
N ALA A 173 14.82 -10.89 -1.18
CA ALA A 173 16.07 -10.46 -0.53
C ALA A 173 17.26 -10.51 -1.48
N LYS A 174 18.34 -9.83 -1.07
CA LYS A 174 19.66 -9.84 -1.77
C LYS A 174 19.63 -9.35 -3.22
N THR A 175 18.70 -8.49 -3.59
CA THR A 175 18.58 -7.97 -4.96
C THR A 175 19.83 -7.19 -5.40
N ASN A 176 20.53 -6.53 -4.47
CA ASN A 176 21.82 -5.87 -4.75
C ASN A 176 22.97 -6.86 -5.05
N ALA A 177 22.82 -8.11 -4.62
CA ALA A 177 23.77 -9.20 -4.92
C ALA A 177 23.32 -10.02 -6.15
N GLY A 178 22.34 -9.52 -6.92
CA GLY A 178 21.91 -10.14 -8.15
C GLY A 178 20.77 -11.15 -8.02
N TYR A 179 20.11 -11.26 -6.86
CA TYR A 179 18.99 -12.19 -6.66
C TYR A 179 17.65 -11.56 -7.07
N GLY A 180 16.69 -12.42 -7.43
CA GLY A 180 15.28 -12.06 -7.59
C GLY A 180 14.89 -11.42 -8.92
N TYR A 181 15.74 -11.48 -9.93
CA TYR A 181 15.48 -10.92 -11.24
C TYR A 181 14.80 -11.93 -12.17
N PHE A 182 13.95 -11.43 -13.06
CA PHE A 182 13.18 -12.21 -14.01
C PHE A 182 13.39 -11.75 -15.44
N THR A 183 13.29 -12.69 -16.40
CA THR A 183 13.02 -12.43 -17.81
C THR A 183 11.53 -12.65 -18.06
N LEU A 184 10.92 -11.78 -18.84
CA LEU A 184 9.53 -11.97 -19.26
C LEU A 184 9.53 -12.95 -20.42
N ASP A 185 8.60 -13.91 -20.38
CA ASP A 185 8.40 -14.82 -21.50
C ASP A 185 7.81 -14.02 -22.68
N GLU A 186 8.30 -14.24 -23.89
CA GLU A 186 7.98 -13.43 -25.08
C GLU A 186 6.50 -13.49 -25.46
N GLY A 187 5.71 -12.64 -24.83
CA GLY A 187 4.40 -12.20 -25.27
C GLY A 187 4.42 -10.69 -25.25
N LYS A 188 4.87 -10.04 -26.33
CA LYS A 188 4.91 -8.59 -26.58
C LYS A 188 5.05 -7.74 -25.32
N VAL A 189 6.25 -7.67 -24.80
CA VAL A 189 6.61 -6.66 -23.81
C VAL A 189 6.65 -5.32 -24.52
N ASP A 190 5.71 -4.45 -24.23
CA ASP A 190 5.83 -3.04 -24.58
C ASP A 190 6.98 -2.48 -23.71
N THR A 191 8.19 -2.41 -24.27
CA THR A 191 9.40 -1.91 -23.60
C THR A 191 9.38 -0.39 -23.40
N SER A 192 8.29 0.25 -23.81
CA SER A 192 8.07 1.67 -23.49
C SER A 192 8.04 1.84 -21.97
N PRO A 193 8.71 2.89 -21.42
CA PRO A 193 8.50 3.27 -20.02
C PRO A 193 7.00 3.41 -19.80
N ALA A 194 6.49 2.81 -18.74
CA ALA A 194 5.07 2.66 -18.45
C ALA A 194 4.27 3.87 -18.99
N LYS A 195 3.37 3.60 -19.97
CA LYS A 195 2.47 4.64 -20.47
C LYS A 195 1.94 5.41 -19.26
N ALA A 196 1.89 6.72 -19.35
CA ALA A 196 1.46 7.57 -18.25
C ALA A 196 0.28 6.92 -17.52
N ALA A 197 0.37 6.85 -16.19
CA ALA A 197 -0.70 6.27 -15.40
C ALA A 197 -2.04 6.92 -15.78
N PRO A 198 -3.15 6.16 -15.83
CA PRO A 198 -4.45 6.70 -16.17
C PRO A 198 -4.74 7.93 -15.31
N SER A 199 -5.45 8.91 -15.89
CA SER A 199 -5.96 10.04 -15.12
C SER A 199 -6.76 9.46 -13.94
N ALA A 200 -6.37 9.82 -12.71
CA ALA A 200 -7.12 9.42 -11.54
C ALA A 200 -8.52 10.01 -11.67
N LYS A 201 -9.50 9.19 -12.12
CA LYS A 201 -10.88 9.56 -11.89
C LYS A 201 -11.05 9.67 -10.38
N PRO A 202 -11.73 10.70 -9.86
CA PRO A 202 -12.04 10.75 -8.45
C PRO A 202 -12.61 9.37 -8.09
N ILE A 203 -11.99 8.72 -7.11
CA ILE A 203 -12.58 7.52 -6.53
C ILE A 203 -13.98 7.95 -6.14
N PRO A 204 -15.06 7.27 -6.55
CA PRO A 204 -16.31 7.44 -5.87
C PRO A 204 -16.01 7.01 -4.43
N VAL A 205 -15.65 7.96 -3.60
CA VAL A 205 -15.83 7.80 -2.19
C VAL A 205 -17.32 7.61 -2.12
N ASP A 206 -17.78 6.44 -1.72
CA ASP A 206 -19.15 6.20 -1.36
C ASP A 206 -19.43 7.05 -0.11
N THR A 207 -19.39 8.34 -0.33
CA THR A 207 -19.94 9.36 0.52
C THR A 207 -21.43 9.35 0.20
N ALA A 208 -22.13 8.33 0.67
CA ALA A 208 -23.46 8.59 1.13
C ALA A 208 -23.28 9.65 2.23
N ALA A 209 -23.19 10.91 1.83
CA ALA A 209 -23.11 12.02 2.74
C ALA A 209 -24.43 11.98 3.54
N ASP A 210 -24.34 11.46 4.76
CA ASP A 210 -25.50 11.39 5.66
C ASP A 210 -25.87 12.85 6.01
N ILE A 211 -26.98 13.32 5.46
CA ILE A 211 -27.47 14.68 5.72
C ILE A 211 -28.32 14.66 6.97
N TRP A 212 -27.79 15.17 8.05
CA TRP A 212 -28.54 15.36 9.30
C TRP A 212 -29.35 16.64 9.21
N GLN A 213 -30.63 16.49 9.01
CA GLN A 213 -31.54 17.62 8.90
C GLN A 213 -31.99 18.11 10.28
N ASN A 214 -32.18 19.43 10.40
CA ASN A 214 -32.74 20.08 11.58
C ASN A 214 -31.99 19.77 12.90
N VAL A 215 -30.67 19.81 12.85
CA VAL A 215 -29.81 19.52 14.02
C VAL A 215 -29.19 20.79 14.60
N VAL A 216 -28.88 20.75 15.90
CA VAL A 216 -28.25 21.88 16.59
C VAL A 216 -26.74 21.75 16.48
N VAL A 217 -26.13 22.64 15.73
CA VAL A 217 -24.66 22.80 15.69
C VAL A 217 -24.22 23.68 16.85
N SER A 218 -23.22 23.26 17.60
CA SER A 218 -22.63 23.99 18.71
C SER A 218 -21.13 24.26 18.45
N TYR A 219 -20.65 25.41 18.94
CA TYR A 219 -19.24 25.79 18.86
C TYR A 219 -18.60 25.79 20.24
N ASN A 220 -17.50 25.08 20.41
CA ASN A 220 -16.68 25.09 21.61
C ASN A 220 -15.42 25.96 21.38
N PRO A 221 -15.36 27.18 21.95
CA PRO A 221 -14.24 28.08 21.74
C PRO A 221 -12.93 27.64 22.41
N GLY A 222 -13.00 26.86 23.51
CA GLY A 222 -11.82 26.36 24.21
C GLY A 222 -11.05 25.32 23.38
N GLN A 223 -11.76 24.50 22.65
CA GLN A 223 -11.19 23.47 21.76
C GLN A 223 -11.17 23.91 20.29
N ARG A 224 -11.83 25.03 19.95
CA ARG A 224 -12.01 25.55 18.58
C ARG A 224 -12.66 24.53 17.62
N VAL A 225 -13.64 23.76 18.12
CA VAL A 225 -14.31 22.72 17.34
C VAL A 225 -15.81 22.99 17.21
N LEU A 226 -16.39 22.61 16.07
CA LEU A 226 -17.83 22.52 15.88
C LEU A 226 -18.29 21.10 16.20
N GLN A 227 -19.42 20.98 16.86
CA GLN A 227 -20.01 19.71 17.25
C GLN A 227 -21.51 19.72 16.92
N VAL A 228 -22.03 18.57 16.55
CA VAL A 228 -23.44 18.33 16.33
C VAL A 228 -23.84 16.99 16.96
N GLN A 229 -25.03 16.95 17.55
CA GLN A 229 -25.58 15.73 18.12
C GLN A 229 -27.00 15.53 17.58
N ARG A 230 -27.33 14.29 17.24
CA ARG A 230 -28.71 13.86 16.97
C ARG A 230 -29.05 12.62 17.78
N THR A 231 -30.33 12.44 18.08
CA THR A 231 -30.83 11.19 18.66
C THR A 231 -31.54 10.44 17.53
N ASN A 232 -31.05 9.25 17.20
CA ASN A 232 -31.66 8.38 16.21
C ASN A 232 -31.97 7.03 16.86
N GLU A 233 -33.21 6.59 16.79
CA GLU A 233 -33.70 5.33 17.36
C GLU A 233 -33.29 5.08 18.82
N GLY A 234 -33.30 6.14 19.64
CA GLY A 234 -32.92 6.06 21.05
C GLY A 234 -31.42 6.06 21.35
N ARG A 235 -30.55 6.18 20.33
CA ARG A 235 -29.10 6.33 20.46
C ARG A 235 -28.67 7.75 20.13
N SER A 236 -27.78 8.31 20.95
CA SER A 236 -27.19 9.62 20.68
C SER A 236 -25.99 9.44 19.76
N GLU A 237 -26.02 10.12 18.62
CA GLU A 237 -24.94 10.14 17.64
C GLU A 237 -24.32 11.54 17.58
N GLY A 238 -22.99 11.62 17.52
CA GLY A 238 -22.25 12.88 17.46
C GLY A 238 -21.34 12.96 16.23
N ALA A 239 -21.23 14.15 15.65
CA ALA A 239 -20.23 14.48 14.66
C ALA A 239 -19.49 15.77 15.04
N PHE A 240 -18.25 15.95 14.56
CA PHE A 240 -17.43 17.10 14.89
C PHE A 240 -16.62 17.58 13.67
N ALA A 241 -16.14 18.82 13.73
CA ALA A 241 -15.10 19.33 12.84
C ALA A 241 -13.87 19.67 13.68
N ASP A 242 -12.69 19.24 13.23
CA ASP A 242 -11.40 19.60 13.82
C ASP A 242 -11.15 21.13 13.73
N PRO A 243 -10.14 21.69 14.42
CA PRO A 243 -9.91 23.13 14.42
C PRO A 243 -9.66 23.77 13.05
N GLN A 244 -8.96 23.08 12.14
CA GLN A 244 -8.71 23.62 10.77
C GLN A 244 -10.00 23.64 9.95
N ARG A 245 -10.74 22.55 9.96
CA ARG A 245 -12.03 22.41 9.26
C ARG A 245 -13.10 23.33 9.86
N THR A 246 -13.09 23.51 11.18
CA THR A 246 -13.96 24.47 11.88
C THR A 246 -13.74 25.88 11.36
N GLN A 247 -12.51 26.33 11.19
CA GLN A 247 -12.22 27.65 10.66
C GLN A 247 -12.72 27.82 9.21
N GLN A 248 -12.56 26.81 8.36
CA GLN A 248 -13.08 26.81 7.00
C GLN A 248 -14.61 26.85 6.96
N LEU A 249 -15.25 26.03 7.78
CA LEU A 249 -16.72 25.99 7.87
C LEU A 249 -17.29 27.31 8.41
N LEU A 250 -16.69 27.92 9.42
CA LEU A 250 -17.11 29.21 9.95
C LEU A 250 -16.93 30.34 8.91
N SER A 251 -15.85 30.31 8.11
CA SER A 251 -15.65 31.32 7.05
C SER A 251 -16.64 31.19 5.90
N ALA A 252 -17.15 29.99 5.66
CA ALA A 252 -18.15 29.71 4.61
C ALA A 252 -19.60 30.03 5.05
N LEU A 253 -19.85 30.27 6.32
CA LEU A 253 -21.18 30.63 6.83
C LEU A 253 -21.52 32.10 6.59
N PRO A 254 -22.83 32.41 6.34
CA PRO A 254 -23.32 33.79 6.35
C PRO A 254 -22.97 34.49 7.68
N GLU A 255 -22.74 35.80 7.61
CA GLU A 255 -22.24 36.57 8.77
C GLU A 255 -23.17 36.44 10.00
N ALA A 256 -24.47 36.50 9.82
CA ALA A 256 -25.46 36.35 10.90
C ALA A 256 -25.38 34.98 11.58
N ALA A 257 -25.19 33.90 10.81
CA ALA A 257 -25.04 32.54 11.36
C ALA A 257 -23.71 32.36 12.09
N ARG A 258 -22.65 32.95 11.55
CA ARG A 258 -21.31 32.95 12.16
C ARG A 258 -21.32 33.69 13.51
N GLN A 259 -21.95 34.84 13.58
CA GLN A 259 -22.08 35.63 14.83
C GLN A 259 -22.91 34.85 15.89
N LYS A 260 -24.01 34.20 15.51
CA LYS A 260 -24.79 33.34 16.42
C LYS A 260 -23.93 32.23 17.05
N LEU A 261 -23.00 31.63 16.28
CA LEU A 261 -22.12 30.58 16.79
C LEU A 261 -20.95 31.11 17.61
N THR A 262 -20.33 32.23 17.24
CA THR A 262 -19.09 32.72 17.85
C THR A 262 -19.31 33.69 19.01
N GLN A 263 -20.37 34.52 18.95
CA GLN A 263 -20.59 35.61 19.90
C GLN A 263 -21.90 35.47 20.69
N GLY A 264 -22.89 34.67 20.18
CA GLY A 264 -24.20 34.51 20.81
C GLY A 264 -24.33 33.28 21.70
N LYS A 265 -25.48 32.59 21.62
CA LYS A 265 -25.77 31.34 22.37
C LYS A 265 -24.89 30.14 21.96
N ARG A 266 -23.99 30.34 21.02
CA ARG A 266 -23.06 29.32 20.48
C ARG A 266 -23.76 28.09 19.93
N ARG A 267 -24.99 28.25 19.45
CA ARG A 267 -25.84 27.19 18.88
C ARG A 267 -26.56 27.72 17.63
N LEU A 268 -26.61 26.89 16.61
CA LEU A 268 -27.23 27.19 15.32
C LEU A 268 -28.04 26.00 14.87
N LEU A 269 -29.31 26.21 14.48
CA LEU A 269 -30.12 25.18 13.83
C LEU A 269 -29.72 25.11 12.36
N ALA A 270 -29.35 23.94 11.89
CA ALA A 270 -28.84 23.76 10.55
C ALA A 270 -29.08 22.34 10.00
N ASP A 271 -28.98 22.21 8.70
CA ASP A 271 -28.76 20.91 8.05
C ASP A 271 -27.25 20.71 7.90
N VAL A 272 -26.79 19.55 8.30
CA VAL A 272 -25.35 19.25 8.38
C VAL A 272 -25.06 18.03 7.52
N GLN A 273 -24.16 18.18 6.58
CA GLN A 273 -23.64 17.09 5.78
C GLN A 273 -22.48 16.42 6.56
N ILE A 274 -22.60 15.14 6.78
CA ILE A 274 -21.66 14.34 7.56
C ILE A 274 -20.93 13.36 6.65
N GLU A 275 -19.63 13.29 6.77
CA GLU A 275 -18.79 12.28 6.17
C GLU A 275 -18.38 11.26 7.25
N VAL A 276 -18.61 9.98 6.99
CA VAL A 276 -18.22 8.90 7.90
C VAL A 276 -16.84 8.42 7.50
N SER A 277 -15.86 8.58 8.40
CA SER A 277 -14.49 8.12 8.19
C SER A 277 -14.11 7.14 9.32
N GLY A 278 -14.19 5.84 9.00
CA GLY A 278 -14.03 4.79 10.02
C GLY A 278 -15.07 4.93 11.13
N ASN A 279 -14.62 5.04 12.39
CA ASN A 279 -15.50 5.21 13.55
C ASN A 279 -15.85 6.68 13.88
N ARG A 280 -15.44 7.64 13.05
CA ARG A 280 -15.63 9.08 13.27
C ARG A 280 -16.58 9.67 12.24
N LYS A 281 -17.49 10.53 12.72
CA LYS A 281 -18.40 11.31 11.89
C LYS A 281 -17.91 12.75 11.85
N LEU A 282 -17.55 13.23 10.65
CA LEU A 282 -16.97 14.56 10.45
C LEU A 282 -17.98 15.48 9.77
N ILE A 283 -18.06 16.72 10.22
CA ILE A 283 -18.87 17.77 9.60
C ILE A 283 -18.18 18.26 8.33
N VAL A 284 -18.83 18.15 7.19
CA VAL A 284 -18.31 18.58 5.88
C VAL A 284 -18.92 19.91 5.45
N LYS A 285 -20.21 20.09 5.67
CA LYS A 285 -20.95 21.30 5.25
C LYS A 285 -22.05 21.60 6.26
N ILE A 286 -22.28 22.87 6.48
CA ILE A 286 -23.36 23.38 7.34
C ILE A 286 -24.23 24.32 6.50
N THR A 287 -25.52 24.06 6.45
CA THR A 287 -26.51 24.92 5.79
C THR A 287 -27.44 25.45 6.88
N PRO A 288 -27.31 26.74 7.28
CA PRO A 288 -28.16 27.32 8.30
C PRO A 288 -29.64 27.27 7.89
N ARG A 289 -30.50 27.04 8.87
CA ARG A 289 -31.95 27.24 8.73
C ARG A 289 -32.33 28.53 9.40
N GLU A 290 -33.24 29.29 8.75
CA GLU A 290 -33.78 30.55 9.28
C GLU A 290 -34.63 30.34 10.56
#